data_cf4583f865ce81b3422345d16c7e7902
#
_entry.id   cf4583f865ce81b3422345d16c7e7902
#
_cell.length_a   1.000
_cell.length_b   1.000
_cell.length_c   1.000
_cell.angle_alpha   90.00
_cell.angle_beta   90.00
_cell.angle_gamma   90.00
#
_symmetry.space_group_name_H-M   'P 1'
#
loop_
_entity.id
_entity.type
_entity.pdbx_description
1 polymer ?
#
loop_
_entity_poly.entity_id
_entity_poly.type
_entity_poly.pdbx_seq_one_letter_code
_entity_poly.pdbx_strand_id
1 'polypeptide(L)'
;MISPTDISTAVSRVLAQYDVSEAYLFGSFARGEQTPDSDIDLRLVCGNTMTFGTLYELSYELGKTLGRKVDIVTNPPEHMRPAFRKRIEREEVRIFEVL
;
A
#
# COMPACT_ATOMS: atom_id res chain seq x y z
N MET A 1 18.64 -4.48 3.03
CA MET A 1 17.37 -4.85 2.35
C MET A 1 16.22 -4.31 3.16
N ILE A 2 15.21 -3.75 2.48
CA ILE A 2 14.04 -3.19 3.16
C ILE A 2 13.14 -4.32 3.67
N SER A 3 12.69 -4.21 4.90
CA SER A 3 11.82 -5.21 5.54
C SER A 3 10.37 -4.70 5.58
N PRO A 4 9.38 -5.59 5.82
CA PRO A 4 7.99 -5.14 6.05
C PRO A 4 7.87 -4.13 7.18
N THR A 5 8.66 -4.24 8.23
CA THR A 5 8.67 -3.27 9.34
C THR A 5 9.16 -1.92 8.86
N ASP A 6 10.21 -1.88 8.03
CA ASP A 6 10.73 -0.64 7.44
C ASP A 6 9.65 0.01 6.55
N ILE A 7 8.94 -0.80 5.78
CA ILE A 7 7.85 -0.33 4.93
C ILE A 7 6.74 0.27 5.79
N SER A 8 6.32 -0.42 6.85
CA SER A 8 5.27 0.05 7.74
C SER A 8 5.63 1.40 8.37
N THR A 9 6.86 1.56 8.84
CA THR A 9 7.33 2.79 9.46
C THR A 9 7.31 3.95 8.47
N ALA A 10 7.87 3.75 7.27
CA ALA A 10 7.92 4.78 6.24
C ALA A 10 6.52 5.15 5.74
N VAL A 11 5.69 4.15 5.49
CA VAL A 11 4.31 4.35 5.01
C VAL A 11 3.50 5.13 6.04
N SER A 12 3.59 4.77 7.32
CA SER A 12 2.85 5.46 8.38
C SER A 12 3.19 6.95 8.44
N ARG A 13 4.47 7.27 8.28
CA ARG A 13 4.92 8.66 8.30
C ARG A 13 4.35 9.47 7.13
N VAL A 14 4.37 8.90 5.93
CA VAL A 14 3.87 9.56 4.73
C VAL A 14 2.34 9.66 4.77
N LEU A 15 1.64 8.56 5.05
CA LEU A 15 0.18 8.50 5.00
C LEU A 15 -0.50 9.37 6.05
N ALA A 16 0.18 9.70 7.14
CA ALA A 16 -0.36 10.59 8.16
C ALA A 16 -0.71 11.97 7.61
N GLN A 17 -0.15 12.35 6.46
CA GLN A 17 -0.37 13.64 5.82
C GLN A 17 -1.48 13.61 4.77
N TYR A 18 -2.11 12.47 4.56
CA TYR A 18 -3.11 12.27 3.50
C TYR A 18 -4.41 11.72 4.08
N ASP A 19 -5.48 11.80 3.28
CA ASP A 19 -6.79 11.28 3.68
C ASP A 19 -6.88 9.78 3.43
N VAL A 20 -6.12 9.03 4.22
CA VAL A 20 -6.06 7.56 4.16
C VAL A 20 -6.31 7.03 5.56
N SER A 21 -7.26 6.13 5.70
CA SER A 21 -7.61 5.55 7.00
C SER A 21 -6.91 4.23 7.29
N GLU A 22 -6.59 3.46 6.26
CA GLU A 22 -5.92 2.16 6.41
C GLU A 22 -5.03 1.88 5.21
N ALA A 23 -3.96 1.13 5.43
CA ALA A 23 -3.11 0.64 4.37
C ALA A 23 -2.74 -0.82 4.62
N TYR A 24 -2.76 -1.59 3.56
CA TYR A 24 -2.43 -3.02 3.58
C TYR A 24 -1.32 -3.32 2.59
N LEU A 25 -0.35 -4.11 3.05
CA LEU A 25 0.72 -4.61 2.20
C LEU A 25 0.27 -5.95 1.62
N PHE A 26 0.45 -6.13 0.32
CA PHE A 26 0.19 -7.41 -0.32
C PHE A 26 1.31 -7.71 -1.33
N GLY A 27 1.20 -8.78 -2.09
CA GLY A 27 2.20 -9.14 -3.08
C GLY A 27 3.45 -9.77 -2.47
N SER A 28 4.57 -9.68 -3.19
CA SER A 28 5.78 -10.40 -2.83
C SER A 28 6.32 -10.01 -1.44
N PHE A 29 6.26 -8.74 -1.07
CA PHE A 29 6.72 -8.32 0.25
C PHE A 29 5.87 -8.89 1.38
N ALA A 30 4.55 -9.04 1.16
CA ALA A 30 3.67 -9.63 2.17
C ALA A 30 3.91 -11.14 2.30
N ARG A 31 4.28 -11.80 1.20
CA ARG A 31 4.54 -13.24 1.19
C ARG A 31 5.96 -13.61 1.63
N GLY A 32 6.83 -12.62 1.83
CA GLY A 32 8.23 -12.89 2.13
C GLY A 32 9.03 -13.42 0.93
N GLU A 33 8.56 -13.14 -0.29
CA GLU A 33 9.16 -13.61 -1.53
C GLU A 33 9.82 -12.50 -2.34
N GLN A 34 10.03 -11.36 -1.72
CA GLN A 34 10.59 -10.21 -2.42
C GLN A 34 12.03 -10.44 -2.87
N THR A 35 12.34 -9.80 -4.00
CA THR A 35 13.70 -9.76 -4.56
C THR A 35 14.16 -8.30 -4.59
N PRO A 36 15.43 -8.01 -4.92
CA PRO A 36 15.90 -6.63 -5.06
C PRO A 36 15.10 -5.80 -6.08
N ASP A 37 14.44 -6.45 -7.04
CA ASP A 37 13.66 -5.78 -8.07
C ASP A 37 12.16 -5.76 -7.81
N SER A 38 11.71 -6.28 -6.67
CA SER A 38 10.28 -6.33 -6.36
C SER A 38 9.70 -4.96 -6.13
N ASP A 39 8.50 -4.73 -6.68
CA ASP A 39 7.70 -3.53 -6.37
C ASP A 39 7.02 -3.72 -5.03
N ILE A 40 6.64 -2.62 -4.42
CA ILE A 40 5.85 -2.64 -3.18
C ILE A 40 4.39 -2.47 -3.56
N ASP A 41 3.55 -3.42 -3.17
CA ASP A 41 2.12 -3.42 -3.48
C ASP A 41 1.31 -3.04 -2.26
N LEU A 42 0.56 -1.95 -2.37
CA LEU A 42 -0.26 -1.42 -1.28
C LEU A 42 -1.73 -1.28 -1.70
N ARG A 43 -2.62 -1.67 -0.80
CA ARG A 43 -4.04 -1.33 -0.92
C ARG A 43 -4.36 -0.29 0.14
N LEU A 44 -4.93 0.83 -0.30
CA LEU A 44 -5.27 1.95 0.58
C LEU A 44 -6.79 2.10 0.68
N VAL A 45 -7.24 2.40 1.89
CA VAL A 45 -8.62 2.83 2.13
C VAL A 45 -8.57 4.34 2.30
N CYS A 46 -9.12 5.06 1.32
CA CYS A 46 -9.04 6.52 1.25
C CYS A 46 -10.36 7.17 1.62
N GLY A 47 -10.29 8.40 2.12
CA GLY A 47 -11.46 9.21 2.41
C GLY A 47 -11.92 10.02 1.20
N ASN A 48 -12.93 10.86 1.44
CA ASN A 48 -13.62 11.61 0.38
C ASN A 48 -12.78 12.71 -0.26
N THR A 49 -11.73 13.16 0.41
CA THR A 49 -10.90 14.26 -0.12
C THR A 49 -9.78 13.77 -1.01
N MET A 50 -9.60 12.45 -1.13
CA MET A 50 -8.57 11.89 -1.98
C MET A 50 -8.95 12.04 -3.45
N THR A 51 -8.07 12.68 -4.23
CA THR A 51 -8.23 12.84 -5.67
C THR A 51 -7.16 12.06 -6.41
N PHE A 52 -7.30 11.89 -7.73
CA PHE A 52 -6.26 11.24 -8.53
C PHE A 52 -4.93 11.99 -8.45
N GLY A 53 -4.98 13.33 -8.46
CA GLY A 53 -3.77 14.15 -8.33
C GLY A 53 -3.08 13.93 -7.00
N THR A 54 -3.84 13.92 -5.92
CA THR A 54 -3.31 13.67 -4.57
C THR A 54 -2.77 12.25 -4.45
N LEU A 55 -3.46 11.29 -5.05
CA LEU A 55 -3.02 9.89 -5.05
C LEU A 55 -1.69 9.74 -5.81
N TYR A 56 -1.54 10.46 -6.92
CA TYR A 56 -0.29 10.46 -7.67
C TYR A 56 0.87 11.03 -6.82
N GLU A 57 0.62 12.15 -6.13
CA GLU A 57 1.62 12.75 -5.25
C GLU A 57 2.02 11.79 -4.13
N LEU A 58 1.04 11.12 -3.53
CA LEU A 58 1.26 10.14 -2.48
C LEU A 58 2.12 8.99 -2.99
N SER A 59 1.79 8.44 -4.15
CA SER A 59 2.52 7.36 -4.78
C SER A 59 3.98 7.75 -5.04
N TYR A 60 4.18 8.95 -5.57
CA TYR A 60 5.52 9.47 -5.84
C TYR A 60 6.32 9.62 -4.55
N GLU A 61 5.71 10.18 -3.52
CA GLU A 61 6.37 10.39 -2.24
C GLU A 61 6.75 9.08 -1.57
N LEU A 62 5.86 8.09 -1.61
CA LEU A 62 6.15 6.76 -1.10
C LEU A 62 7.30 6.10 -1.85
N GLY A 63 7.27 6.18 -3.18
CA GLY A 63 8.34 5.61 -4.00
C GLY A 63 9.68 6.23 -3.69
N LYS A 64 9.71 7.55 -3.53
CA LYS A 64 10.91 8.30 -3.19
C LYS A 64 11.44 7.91 -1.80
N THR A 65 10.54 7.80 -0.82
CA THR A 65 10.90 7.47 0.56
C THR A 65 11.42 6.04 0.66
N LEU A 66 10.78 5.10 -0.06
CA LEU A 66 11.12 3.68 0.01
C LEU A 66 12.19 3.26 -0.98
N GLY A 67 12.52 4.12 -1.95
CA GLY A 67 13.53 3.80 -2.97
C GLY A 67 13.09 2.69 -3.92
N ARG A 68 11.78 2.49 -4.09
CA ARG A 68 11.21 1.45 -4.93
C ARG A 68 9.93 1.93 -5.57
N LYS A 69 9.56 1.31 -6.69
CA LYS A 69 8.24 1.54 -7.28
C LYS A 69 7.16 1.04 -6.32
N VAL A 70 6.12 1.84 -6.14
CA VAL A 70 4.98 1.50 -5.28
C VAL A 70 3.73 1.44 -6.14
N ASP A 71 3.08 0.27 -6.17
CA ASP A 71 1.82 0.07 -6.87
C ASP A 71 0.69 0.19 -5.86
N ILE A 72 -0.27 1.06 -6.15
CA ILE A 72 -1.37 1.36 -5.22
C ILE A 72 -2.71 0.94 -5.82
N VAL A 73 -3.48 0.21 -5.02
CA VAL A 73 -4.86 -0.17 -5.31
C VAL A 73 -5.76 0.51 -4.29
N THR A 74 -6.81 1.16 -4.76
CA THR A 74 -7.77 1.84 -3.89
C THR A 74 -9.18 1.24 -3.97
N ASN A 75 -9.41 0.28 -4.86
CA ASN A 75 -10.72 -0.35 -5.00
C ASN A 75 -11.09 -1.17 -3.77
N PRO A 76 -12.34 -1.05 -3.28
CA PRO A 76 -12.81 -1.92 -2.21
C PRO A 76 -12.86 -3.38 -2.69
N PRO A 77 -12.72 -4.36 -1.78
CA PRO A 77 -12.73 -5.78 -2.16
C PRO A 77 -13.94 -6.20 -2.98
N GLU A 78 -15.12 -5.65 -2.71
CA GLU A 78 -16.35 -5.97 -3.44
C GLU A 78 -16.31 -5.55 -4.91
N HIS A 79 -15.41 -4.65 -5.29
CA HIS A 79 -15.24 -4.20 -6.68
C HIS A 79 -14.05 -4.87 -7.37
N MET A 80 -13.41 -5.80 -6.71
CA MET A 80 -12.29 -6.54 -7.29
C MET A 80 -12.77 -7.78 -8.02
N ARG A 81 -11.97 -8.22 -9.00
CA ARG A 81 -12.21 -9.51 -9.63
C ARG A 81 -12.10 -10.61 -8.57
N PRO A 82 -12.94 -11.66 -8.63
CA PRO A 82 -12.97 -12.68 -7.57
C PRO A 82 -11.61 -13.32 -7.25
N ALA A 83 -10.80 -13.62 -8.27
CA ALA A 83 -9.50 -14.24 -8.05
C ALA A 83 -8.55 -13.30 -7.30
N PHE A 84 -8.55 -12.02 -7.68
CA PHE A 84 -7.71 -11.02 -7.03
C PHE A 84 -8.18 -10.77 -5.60
N ARG A 85 -9.50 -10.69 -5.38
CA ARG A 85 -10.06 -10.49 -4.05
C ARG A 85 -9.67 -11.63 -3.11
N LYS A 86 -9.75 -12.87 -3.56
CA LYS A 86 -9.34 -14.02 -2.76
C LYS A 86 -7.86 -13.96 -2.40
N ARG A 87 -7.04 -13.54 -3.34
CA ARG A 87 -5.61 -13.41 -3.12
C ARG A 87 -5.32 -12.34 -2.08
N ILE A 88 -5.96 -11.17 -2.20
CA ILE A 88 -5.82 -10.06 -1.24
C ILE A 88 -6.24 -10.51 0.16
N GLU A 89 -7.41 -11.12 0.28
CA GLU A 89 -7.93 -11.57 1.58
C GLU A 89 -6.98 -12.55 2.27
N ARG A 90 -6.27 -13.36 1.49
CA ARG A 90 -5.38 -14.37 2.03
C ARG A 90 -4.03 -13.82 2.44
N GLU A 91 -3.49 -12.85 1.71
CA GLU A 91 -2.09 -12.45 1.87
C GLU A 91 -1.88 -11.04 2.44
N GLU A 92 -2.89 -10.17 2.44
CA GLU A 92 -2.65 -8.79 2.87
C GLU A 92 -2.40 -8.67 4.37
N VAL A 93 -1.52 -7.73 4.72
CA VAL A 93 -1.17 -7.41 6.10
C VAL A 93 -1.42 -5.92 6.31
N ARG A 94 -2.21 -5.59 7.33
CA ARG A 94 -2.47 -4.18 7.65
C ARG A 94 -1.21 -3.55 8.26
N ILE A 95 -0.74 -2.47 7.68
CA ILE A 95 0.48 -1.79 8.10
C ILE A 95 0.24 -0.35 8.57
N PHE A 96 -0.97 0.17 8.40
CA PHE A 96 -1.32 1.53 8.81
C PHE A 96 -2.82 1.61 9.10
N GLU A 97 -3.17 2.30 10.19
CA GLU A 97 -4.56 2.51 10.58
C GLU A 97 -4.66 3.80 11.37
N VAL A 98 -5.67 4.62 11.06
CA VAL A 98 -6.02 5.80 11.85
C VAL A 98 -7.09 5.37 12.85
N LEU A 99 -6.80 5.56 14.12
CA LEU A 99 -7.73 5.21 15.21
C LEU A 99 -8.66 6.36 15.58
#